data_69ccbdc4aa86bc3fe1fe96f335da9e24
#
_entry.id   69ccbdc4aa86bc3fe1fe96f335da9e24
#
_cell.length_a   1.000
_cell.length_b   1.000
_cell.length_c   1.000
_cell.angle_alpha   90.00
_cell.angle_beta   90.00
_cell.angle_gamma   90.00
#
_symmetry.space_group_name_H-M   'P 1'
#
loop_
_entity.id
_entity.type
_entity.pdbx_description
1 polymer ?
#
loop_
_entity_poly.entity_id
_entity_poly.type
_entity_poly.pdbx_seq_one_letter_code
_entity_poly.pdbx_strand_id
1 'polypeptide(L)'
;MSSDREVWDHWYRQAQAQGYRSRAAFKLIDIDDKRKVIRKGDRVLDAGCAPGSWCEVALQRVGLEGAVVGIDLQTVEWREAPTNLRLIEGDFLQASAESLLEGLGSHRRGPTRFDVVLSDMMAF
;
A
#
# COMPACT_ATOMS: atom_id res chain seq x y z
N MET A 1 -18.02 -2.50 17.10
CA MET A 1 -16.78 -2.45 16.30
C MET A 1 -17.13 -2.23 14.84
N SER A 2 -16.34 -1.39 14.17
CA SER A 2 -16.53 -1.17 12.75
C SER A 2 -16.06 -2.39 11.97
N SER A 3 -16.78 -2.73 10.90
CA SER A 3 -16.37 -3.76 9.97
C SER A 3 -15.16 -3.28 9.15
N ASP A 4 -14.45 -4.23 8.52
CA ASP A 4 -13.33 -3.88 7.63
C ASP A 4 -13.80 -2.96 6.50
N ARG A 5 -15.01 -3.20 5.97
CA ARG A 5 -15.61 -2.38 4.92
C ARG A 5 -15.84 -0.95 5.42
N GLU A 6 -16.37 -0.79 6.63
CA GLU A 6 -16.62 0.54 7.19
C GLU A 6 -15.33 1.32 7.39
N VAL A 7 -14.28 0.68 7.90
CA VAL A 7 -12.98 1.31 8.11
C VAL A 7 -12.37 1.75 6.78
N TRP A 8 -12.42 0.87 5.78
CA TRP A 8 -11.90 1.16 4.45
C TRP A 8 -12.67 2.30 3.77
N ASP A 9 -14.00 2.28 3.82
CA ASP A 9 -14.84 3.30 3.23
C ASP A 9 -14.60 4.66 3.88
N HIS A 10 -14.42 4.69 5.20
CA HIS A 10 -14.12 5.90 5.93
C HIS A 10 -12.77 6.49 5.50
N TRP A 11 -11.75 5.65 5.43
CA TRP A 11 -10.42 6.07 4.96
C TRP A 11 -10.49 6.61 3.53
N TYR A 12 -11.17 5.91 2.64
CA TYR A 12 -11.29 6.30 1.23
C TYR A 12 -11.92 7.69 1.09
N ARG A 13 -13.01 7.93 1.83
CA ARG A 13 -13.68 9.23 1.79
C ARG A 13 -12.81 10.34 2.34
N GLN A 14 -12.07 10.08 3.41
CA GLN A 14 -11.14 11.06 3.96
C GLN A 14 -10.02 11.38 2.97
N ALA A 15 -9.47 10.37 2.32
CA ALA A 15 -8.40 10.57 1.33
C ALA A 15 -8.90 11.43 0.16
N GLN A 16 -10.12 11.19 -0.30
CA GLN A 16 -10.70 12.02 -1.35
C GLN A 16 -10.91 13.47 -0.93
N ALA A 17 -11.33 13.69 0.32
CA ALA A 17 -11.60 15.03 0.83
C ALA A 17 -10.32 15.82 1.11
N GLN A 18 -9.28 15.16 1.59
CA GLN A 18 -8.05 15.82 2.04
C GLN A 18 -6.94 15.82 0.99
N GLY A 19 -7.09 15.01 -0.07
CA GLY A 19 -6.05 14.83 -1.08
C GLY A 19 -5.00 13.84 -0.62
N TYR A 20 -4.00 13.64 -1.44
CA TYR A 20 -2.92 12.70 -1.17
C TYR A 20 -1.84 13.31 -0.30
N ARG A 21 -1.08 12.44 0.37
CA ARG A 21 -0.01 12.83 1.29
C ARG A 21 1.11 13.62 0.61
N SER A 22 1.36 13.34 -0.67
CA SER A 22 2.36 14.08 -1.43
C SER A 22 2.02 14.05 -2.91
N ARG A 23 2.71 14.89 -3.67
CA ARG A 23 2.54 14.96 -5.13
C ARG A 23 3.01 13.70 -5.84
N ALA A 24 3.82 12.88 -5.18
CA ALA A 24 4.28 11.61 -5.75
C ALA A 24 3.10 10.69 -6.11
N ALA A 25 1.95 10.84 -5.46
CA ALA A 25 0.76 10.07 -5.79
C ALA A 25 0.38 10.21 -7.27
N PHE A 26 0.51 11.40 -7.83
CA PHE A 26 0.11 11.66 -9.23
C PHE A 26 0.97 10.91 -10.22
N LYS A 27 2.24 10.68 -9.89
CA LYS A 27 3.13 9.89 -10.73
C LYS A 27 2.63 8.45 -10.84
N LEU A 28 2.25 7.85 -9.72
CA LEU A 28 1.72 6.47 -9.73
C LEU A 28 0.35 6.40 -10.42
N ILE A 29 -0.52 7.37 -10.17
CA ILE A 29 -1.82 7.45 -10.83
C ILE A 29 -1.63 7.47 -12.35
N ASP A 30 -0.72 8.30 -12.83
CA ASP A 30 -0.45 8.43 -14.27
C ASP A 30 0.08 7.13 -14.86
N ILE A 31 1.04 6.50 -14.18
CA ILE A 31 1.59 5.22 -14.60
C ILE A 31 0.50 4.16 -14.66
N ASP A 32 -0.30 4.07 -13.60
CA ASP A 32 -1.33 3.03 -13.52
C ASP A 32 -2.46 3.24 -14.50
N ASP A 33 -2.85 4.48 -14.74
CA ASP A 33 -3.88 4.79 -15.74
C ASP A 33 -3.43 4.37 -17.14
N LYS A 34 -2.16 4.53 -17.45
CA LYS A 34 -1.62 4.18 -18.76
C LYS A 34 -1.28 2.70 -18.90
N ARG A 35 -0.75 2.08 -17.86
CA ARG A 35 -0.16 0.73 -17.92
C ARG A 35 -1.00 -0.34 -17.22
N LYS A 36 -1.98 0.05 -16.42
CA LYS A 36 -2.83 -0.91 -15.69
C LYS A 36 -1.99 -1.89 -14.86
N VAL A 37 -1.07 -1.35 -14.07
CA VAL A 37 -0.12 -2.13 -13.27
C VAL A 37 -0.81 -2.79 -12.08
N ILE A 38 -1.73 -2.05 -11.44
CA ILE A 38 -2.39 -2.49 -10.21
C ILE A 38 -3.84 -2.83 -10.53
N ARG A 39 -4.25 -4.04 -10.17
CA ARG A 39 -5.60 -4.53 -10.40
C ARG A 39 -6.34 -4.73 -9.08
N LYS A 40 -7.65 -4.68 -9.13
CA LYS A 40 -8.49 -4.96 -7.98
C LYS A 40 -8.16 -6.35 -7.42
N GLY A 41 -7.98 -6.42 -6.11
CA GLY A 41 -7.64 -7.66 -5.44
C GLY A 41 -6.15 -7.98 -5.37
N ASP A 42 -5.31 -7.18 -6.00
CA ASP A 42 -3.86 -7.40 -5.99
C ASP A 42 -3.26 -7.22 -4.59
N ARG A 43 -2.16 -7.91 -4.37
CA ARG A 43 -1.30 -7.76 -3.20
C ARG A 43 -0.07 -6.97 -3.63
N VAL A 44 0.09 -5.80 -3.04
CA VAL A 44 1.10 -4.83 -3.48
C VAL A 44 2.14 -4.61 -2.38
N LEU A 45 3.40 -4.62 -2.75
CA LEU A 45 4.49 -4.19 -1.90
C LEU A 45 5.01 -2.85 -2.39
N ASP A 46 5.07 -1.86 -1.50
CA ASP A 46 5.62 -0.54 -1.78
C ASP A 46 6.92 -0.38 -1.00
N ALA A 47 8.05 -0.51 -1.69
CA ALA A 47 9.38 -0.41 -1.09
C ALA A 47 9.85 1.04 -1.10
N GLY A 48 10.21 1.57 0.08
CA GLY A 48 10.54 2.98 0.23
C GLY A 48 9.27 3.83 0.24
N CYS A 49 8.31 3.48 1.07
CA CYS A 49 6.94 3.99 0.95
C CYS A 49 6.68 5.36 1.57
N ALA A 50 7.56 5.87 2.44
CA ALA A 50 7.31 7.17 3.08
C ALA A 50 7.20 8.29 2.04
N PRO A 51 6.28 9.23 2.19
CA PRO A 51 5.32 9.42 3.27
C PRO A 51 4.03 8.58 3.17
N GLY A 52 3.90 7.71 2.20
CA GLY A 52 2.76 6.81 2.07
C GLY A 52 1.81 7.14 0.92
N SER A 53 2.14 8.09 0.07
CA SER A 53 1.24 8.48 -1.03
C SER A 53 1.04 7.38 -2.07
N TRP A 54 2.05 6.57 -2.34
CA TRP A 54 1.89 5.43 -3.24
C TRP A 54 1.07 4.31 -2.59
N CYS A 55 1.21 4.13 -1.27
CA CYS A 55 0.33 3.22 -0.54
C CYS A 55 -1.12 3.66 -0.64
N GLU A 56 -1.39 4.96 -0.57
CA GLU A 56 -2.76 5.48 -0.72
C GLU A 56 -3.35 5.14 -2.08
N VAL A 57 -2.59 5.38 -3.15
CA VAL A 57 -3.04 5.06 -4.51
C VAL A 57 -3.24 3.56 -4.65
N ALA A 58 -2.28 2.76 -4.19
CA ALA A 58 -2.37 1.30 -4.28
C ALA A 58 -3.61 0.78 -3.55
N LEU A 59 -3.90 1.30 -2.35
CA LEU A 59 -5.11 0.90 -1.61
C LEU A 59 -6.38 1.19 -2.41
N GLN A 60 -6.45 2.34 -3.05
CA GLN A 60 -7.60 2.69 -3.88
C GLN A 60 -7.78 1.72 -5.05
N ARG A 61 -6.67 1.32 -5.67
CA ARG A 61 -6.69 0.45 -6.85
C ARG A 61 -7.01 -1.00 -6.51
N VAL A 62 -6.46 -1.52 -5.40
CA VAL A 62 -6.69 -2.91 -5.02
C VAL A 62 -8.05 -3.12 -4.34
N GLY A 63 -8.61 -2.09 -3.74
CA GLY A 63 -9.87 -2.17 -3.02
C GLY A 63 -9.75 -2.99 -1.74
N LEU A 64 -10.90 -3.30 -1.14
CA LEU A 64 -10.93 -4.04 0.12
C LEU A 64 -10.45 -5.49 -0.02
N GLU A 65 -10.57 -6.04 -1.22
CA GLU A 65 -10.20 -7.44 -1.50
C GLU A 65 -8.70 -7.63 -1.69
N GLY A 66 -7.98 -6.55 -1.96
CA GLY A 66 -6.52 -6.58 -2.06
C GLY A 66 -5.86 -6.20 -0.77
N ALA A 67 -4.54 -6.07 -0.82
CA ALA A 67 -3.75 -5.67 0.34
C ALA A 67 -2.51 -4.90 -0.10
N VAL A 68 -2.03 -4.04 0.81
CA VAL A 68 -0.81 -3.26 0.59
C VAL A 68 0.10 -3.41 1.79
N VAL A 69 1.36 -3.72 1.53
CA VAL A 69 2.43 -3.70 2.52
C VAL A 69 3.42 -2.63 2.10
N GLY A 70 3.65 -1.66 2.96
CA GLY A 70 4.66 -0.63 2.74
C GLY A 70 5.81 -0.78 3.71
N ILE A 71 7.03 -0.56 3.24
CA ILE A 71 8.22 -0.60 4.08
C ILE A 71 9.09 0.63 3.81
N ASP A 72 9.59 1.24 4.88
CA ASP A 72 10.49 2.39 4.79
C ASP A 72 11.34 2.47 6.05
N LEU A 73 12.53 3.04 5.91
CA LEU A 73 13.39 3.33 7.07
C LEU A 73 12.76 4.37 7.98
N GLN A 74 11.97 5.28 7.41
CA GLN A 74 11.25 6.30 8.16
C GLN A 74 9.91 5.74 8.65
N THR A 75 9.49 6.19 9.82
CA THR A 75 8.15 5.90 10.31
C THR A 75 7.11 6.58 9.42
N VAL A 76 6.14 5.82 8.97
CA VAL A 76 5.01 6.36 8.20
C VAL A 76 3.83 6.51 9.15
N GLU A 77 3.40 7.74 9.36
CA GLU A 77 2.26 8.03 10.22
C GLU A 77 0.96 7.85 9.44
N TRP A 78 0.04 7.10 10.02
CA TRP A 78 -1.24 6.83 9.37
C TRP A 78 -2.32 6.65 10.43
N ARG A 79 -3.27 7.57 10.46
CA ARG A 79 -4.42 7.49 11.37
C ARG A 79 -5.45 6.55 10.78
N GLU A 80 -5.98 5.68 11.64
CA GLU A 80 -7.08 4.79 11.26
C GLU A 80 -6.79 4.01 9.96
N ALA A 81 -5.64 3.35 9.92
CA ALA A 81 -5.25 2.56 8.76
C ALA A 81 -6.29 1.46 8.49
N PRO A 82 -6.64 1.25 7.21
CA PRO A 82 -7.50 0.11 6.87
C PRO A 82 -6.79 -1.20 7.19
N THR A 83 -7.57 -2.24 7.47
CA THR A 83 -7.01 -3.53 7.90
C THR A 83 -6.20 -4.23 6.81
N ASN A 84 -6.36 -3.84 5.56
CA ASN A 84 -5.59 -4.38 4.45
C ASN A 84 -4.32 -3.56 4.13
N LEU A 85 -3.92 -2.68 5.04
CA LEU A 85 -2.64 -1.97 4.97
C LEU A 85 -1.76 -2.39 6.12
N ARG A 86 -0.51 -2.76 5.82
CA ARG A 86 0.53 -3.00 6.81
C ARG A 86 1.73 -2.11 6.50
N LEU A 87 2.14 -1.32 7.49
CA LEU A 87 3.32 -0.47 7.37
C LEU A 87 4.42 -1.04 8.25
N ILE A 88 5.60 -1.20 7.67
CA ILE A 88 6.76 -1.77 8.32
C ILE A 88 7.87 -0.71 8.33
N GLU A 89 8.40 -0.43 9.50
CA GLU A 89 9.58 0.40 9.63
C GLU A 89 10.82 -0.50 9.57
N GLY A 90 11.62 -0.33 8.53
CA GLY A 90 12.79 -1.16 8.34
C GLY A 90 13.45 -0.92 7.00
N ASP A 91 14.58 -1.59 6.80
CA ASP A 91 15.35 -1.51 5.57
C ASP A 91 14.89 -2.61 4.62
N PHE A 92 14.31 -2.21 3.50
CA PHE A 92 13.86 -3.16 2.47
C PHE A 92 14.98 -4.10 2.03
N LEU A 93 16.21 -3.59 1.92
CA LEU A 93 17.36 -4.40 1.47
C LEU A 93 17.75 -5.48 2.47
N GLN A 94 17.38 -5.31 3.73
CA GLN A 94 17.66 -6.27 4.80
C GLN A 94 16.47 -7.16 5.12
N ALA A 95 15.28 -6.80 4.67
CA ALA A 95 14.07 -7.53 4.99
C ALA A 95 14.02 -8.85 4.22
N SER A 96 13.58 -9.91 4.88
CA SER A 96 13.35 -11.18 4.20
C SER A 96 12.02 -11.15 3.46
N ALA A 97 11.93 -11.90 2.38
CA ALA A 97 10.67 -12.06 1.66
C ALA A 97 9.58 -12.58 2.60
N GLU A 98 9.93 -13.50 3.48
CA GLU A 98 9.00 -14.09 4.43
C GLU A 98 8.41 -13.05 5.39
N SER A 99 9.25 -12.17 5.94
CA SER A 99 8.76 -11.13 6.86
C SER A 99 7.84 -10.14 6.16
N LEU A 100 8.12 -9.81 4.89
CA LEU A 100 7.27 -8.92 4.11
C LEU A 100 5.93 -9.58 3.80
N LEU A 101 5.94 -10.86 3.47
CA LEU A 101 4.71 -11.61 3.17
C LEU A 101 3.83 -11.78 4.39
N GLU A 102 4.42 -11.86 5.60
CA GLU A 102 3.65 -11.91 6.85
C GLU A 102 2.79 -10.66 7.02
N GLY A 103 3.20 -9.53 6.45
CA GLY A 103 2.41 -8.31 6.47
C GLY A 103 1.06 -8.42 5.76
N LEU A 104 0.88 -9.41 4.90
CA LEU A 104 -0.40 -9.64 4.24
C LEU A 104 -1.46 -10.21 5.18
N GLY A 105 -1.04 -10.87 6.26
CA GLY A 105 -1.97 -11.39 7.27
C GLY A 105 -3.08 -12.26 6.65
N SER A 106 -4.34 -11.93 6.95
CA SER A 106 -5.49 -12.67 6.45
C SER A 106 -5.71 -12.51 4.94
N HIS A 107 -4.98 -11.62 4.29
CA HIS A 107 -5.06 -11.43 2.84
C HIS A 107 -4.11 -12.35 2.07
N ARG A 108 -3.55 -13.33 2.75
CA ARG A 108 -2.70 -14.36 2.14
C ARG A 108 -3.59 -15.45 1.58
N ARG A 109 -3.98 -15.32 0.32
CA ARG A 109 -4.80 -16.33 -0.37
C ARG A 109 -4.02 -16.93 -1.52
N GLY A 110 -4.19 -18.21 -1.74
CA GLY A 110 -3.49 -18.91 -2.82
C GLY A 110 -1.99 -18.92 -2.60
N PRO A 111 -1.19 -18.90 -3.67
CA PRO A 111 0.27 -18.83 -3.55
C PRO A 111 0.66 -17.58 -2.75
N THR A 112 1.55 -17.76 -1.79
CA THR A 112 2.02 -16.66 -0.95
C THR A 112 2.99 -15.81 -1.75
N ARG A 113 2.51 -14.66 -2.25
CA ARG A 113 3.33 -13.78 -3.09
C ARG A 113 2.73 -12.37 -3.12
N PHE A 114 3.54 -11.42 -3.54
CA PHE A 114 3.03 -10.13 -4.01
C PHE A 114 2.76 -10.22 -5.51
N ASP A 115 1.68 -9.58 -5.94
CA ASP A 115 1.35 -9.49 -7.36
C ASP A 115 2.07 -8.33 -8.03
N VAL A 116 2.33 -7.27 -7.26
CA VAL A 116 2.97 -6.04 -7.74
C VAL A 116 3.98 -5.56 -6.70
N VAL A 117 5.15 -5.16 -7.17
CA VAL A 117 6.15 -4.50 -6.34
C VAL A 117 6.40 -3.12 -6.92
N LEU A 118 6.23 -2.11 -6.09
CA LEU A 118 6.43 -0.71 -6.45
C LEU A 118 7.63 -0.15 -5.70
N SER A 119 8.33 0.79 -6.32
CA SER A 119 9.36 1.55 -5.63
C SER A 119 9.55 2.91 -6.30
N ASP A 120 9.55 3.95 -5.48
CA ASP A 120 9.92 5.31 -5.90
C ASP A 120 11.19 5.75 -5.18
N MET A 121 12.00 4.78 -4.74
CA MET A 121 13.27 5.09 -4.10
C MET A 121 14.22 5.73 -5.10
N MET A 122 14.88 6.80 -4.63
CA MET A 122 15.93 7.43 -5.43
C MET A 122 17.20 6.59 -5.36
N ALA A 123 17.79 6.34 -6.52
CA ALA A 123 19.09 5.69 -6.62
C ALA A 123 20.17 6.78 -6.71
N PHE A 124 21.23 6.60 -5.97
CA PHE A 124 22.37 7.50 -5.99
C PHE A 124 23.58 6.79 -6.51
#